data_9ef4bd1e9580dab097ba79a871af0042
#
_entry.id   9ef4bd1e9580dab097ba79a871af0042
#
_cell.length_a   1.000
_cell.length_b   1.000
_cell.length_c   1.000
_cell.angle_alpha   90.00
_cell.angle_beta   90.00
_cell.angle_gamma   90.00
#
_symmetry.space_group_name_H-M   'P 1'
#
loop_
_entity.id
_entity.type
_entity.pdbx_description
1 polymer ?
#
loop_
_entity_poly.entity_id
_entity_poly.type
_entity_poly.pdbx_seq_one_letter_code
_entity_poly.pdbx_strand_id
1 'polypeptide(L)'
;MKQLEQFFLLIDQCLNDTKFIRKHALSEKDFTRNRILTFRNTFWGLLAHTGASLQSEIPLLTRKFCVEIPPVSPQAFSKARNKMNYTSCKELFEFSAKKLIFHKQYKEYFLAAVDASKILPPDTSEIRNVLGTCGNQFSERAGALVSLLYDPLSDHIINGILSNCNESERKNLYTLIEQTHLENTILLLDRGYPGKEVYRFLSQHNLKYVIRMGIGNSNPRYIRESVNADQISTDIKNPDITHRIIRFKLNDNSEELLITNIYDTQFTVEDFKTLYHFRWPIETKYDELKNKFQLEKFTGKTLNSVYQDFYNQMTKLNIISYLRQISSLEINSVGYKKKISIQASIKVFLFYLPQLLHDTFRRIEIIHEICMLLKKYYFQ
;
A
#
# COMPACT_ATOMS: atom_id res chain seq x y z
N MET A 1 10.58 16.53 -6.50
CA MET A 1 11.84 16.36 -5.75
C MET A 1 11.76 16.99 -4.36
N LYS A 2 11.43 18.28 -4.22
CA LYS A 2 11.31 18.95 -2.90
C LYS A 2 10.42 18.23 -1.88
N GLN A 3 9.31 17.65 -2.33
CA GLN A 3 8.37 16.93 -1.48
C GLN A 3 8.98 15.66 -0.87
N LEU A 4 9.80 14.93 -1.66
CA LEU A 4 10.52 13.75 -1.17
C LEU A 4 11.65 14.14 -0.20
N GLU A 5 12.35 15.24 -0.46
CA GLU A 5 13.34 15.78 0.48
C GLU A 5 12.68 16.16 1.83
N GLN A 6 11.57 16.91 1.78
CA GLN A 6 10.80 17.27 2.98
C GLN A 6 10.33 16.03 3.75
N PHE A 7 9.93 14.97 3.04
CA PHE A 7 9.58 13.69 3.66
C PHE A 7 10.76 13.08 4.42
N PHE A 8 11.96 13.02 3.83
CA PHE A 8 13.15 12.52 4.53
C PHE A 8 13.55 13.39 5.73
N LEU A 9 13.42 14.73 5.62
CA LEU A 9 13.67 15.64 6.73
C LEU A 9 12.68 15.38 7.89
N LEU A 10 11.40 15.25 7.58
CA LEU A 10 10.36 14.96 8.58
C LEU A 10 10.63 13.63 9.31
N ILE A 11 10.94 12.58 8.56
CA ILE A 11 11.27 11.27 9.17
C ILE A 11 12.51 11.40 10.08
N ASP A 12 13.58 12.04 9.62
CA ASP A 12 14.76 12.24 10.44
C ASP A 12 14.45 13.02 11.72
N GLN A 13 13.61 14.05 11.65
CA GLN A 13 13.15 14.79 12.83
C GLN A 13 12.41 13.87 13.80
N CYS A 14 11.43 13.10 13.32
CA CYS A 14 10.69 12.14 14.15
C CYS A 14 11.63 11.10 14.80
N LEU A 15 12.52 10.51 14.02
CA LEU A 15 13.43 9.44 14.49
C LEU A 15 14.48 9.92 15.51
N ASN A 16 14.72 11.23 15.61
CA ASN A 16 15.61 11.85 16.59
C ASN A 16 14.84 12.56 17.72
N ASP A 17 13.52 12.71 17.60
CA ASP A 17 12.72 13.36 18.65
C ASP A 17 12.50 12.42 19.84
N THR A 18 12.89 12.88 21.02
CA THR A 18 12.78 12.13 22.27
C THR A 18 11.33 11.73 22.59
N LYS A 19 10.35 12.58 22.25
CA LYS A 19 8.92 12.29 22.48
C LYS A 19 8.45 11.15 21.56
N PHE A 20 8.82 11.21 20.28
CA PHE A 20 8.53 10.15 19.33
C PHE A 20 9.18 8.82 19.75
N ILE A 21 10.46 8.84 20.13
CA ILE A 21 11.18 7.65 20.60
C ILE A 21 10.50 7.05 21.82
N ARG A 22 10.17 7.85 22.84
CA ARG A 22 9.46 7.38 24.04
C ARG A 22 8.09 6.80 23.75
N LYS A 23 7.32 7.42 22.86
CA LYS A 23 6.01 6.94 22.42
C LYS A 23 6.07 5.52 21.80
N HIS A 24 7.17 5.22 21.11
CA HIS A 24 7.32 4.00 20.32
C HIS A 24 8.37 3.02 20.85
N ALA A 25 9.05 3.32 21.94
CA ALA A 25 9.87 2.36 22.66
C ALA A 25 8.99 1.42 23.49
N LEU A 26 9.31 0.12 23.53
CA LEU A 26 8.54 -0.85 24.30
C LEU A 26 8.76 -0.73 25.81
N SER A 27 9.87 -0.10 26.24
CA SER A 27 10.18 0.18 27.65
C SER A 27 10.84 1.55 27.76
N GLU A 28 10.64 2.22 28.89
CA GLU A 28 11.29 3.50 29.20
C GLU A 28 12.82 3.45 29.19
N LYS A 29 13.40 2.27 29.39
CA LYS A 29 14.85 2.03 29.34
C LYS A 29 15.39 1.81 27.94
N ASP A 30 14.52 1.64 26.93
CA ASP A 30 14.92 1.37 25.57
C ASP A 30 15.37 2.65 24.87
N PHE A 31 16.44 2.53 24.06
CA PHE A 31 17.02 3.64 23.29
C PHE A 31 17.47 4.85 24.12
N THR A 32 17.68 4.69 25.43
CA THR A 32 18.15 5.76 26.33
C THR A 32 19.67 5.99 26.23
N ARG A 33 20.43 5.02 25.74
CA ARG A 33 21.89 5.09 25.63
C ARG A 33 22.28 5.36 24.17
N ASN A 34 23.24 6.25 23.97
CA ASN A 34 23.81 6.50 22.65
C ASN A 34 24.71 5.33 22.22
N ARG A 35 24.12 4.35 21.54
CA ARG A 35 24.79 3.17 20.97
C ARG A 35 24.71 3.21 19.46
N ILE A 36 25.45 2.32 18.77
CA ILE A 36 25.42 2.18 17.30
C ILE A 36 23.98 2.00 16.77
N LEU A 37 23.20 1.11 17.40
CA LEU A 37 21.80 0.88 17.07
C LEU A 37 20.91 1.83 17.89
N THR A 38 20.90 3.09 17.49
CA THR A 38 19.91 4.08 17.92
C THR A 38 18.53 3.70 17.36
N PHE A 39 17.47 4.36 17.84
CA PHE A 39 16.12 4.22 17.25
C PHE A 39 16.15 4.53 15.76
N ARG A 40 16.77 5.63 15.36
CA ARG A 40 16.97 6.05 13.98
C ARG A 40 17.68 4.98 13.13
N ASN A 41 18.84 4.52 13.57
CA ASN A 41 19.62 3.54 12.81
C ASN A 41 18.90 2.18 12.69
N THR A 42 18.14 1.79 13.72
CA THR A 42 17.33 0.57 13.70
C THR A 42 16.20 0.69 12.65
N PHE A 43 15.49 1.82 12.61
CA PHE A 43 14.44 2.05 11.63
C PHE A 43 14.99 2.03 10.20
N TRP A 44 16.06 2.76 9.93
CA TRP A 44 16.66 2.80 8.60
C TRP A 44 17.20 1.44 8.15
N GLY A 45 17.76 0.67 9.08
CA GLY A 45 18.15 -0.72 8.80
C GLY A 45 16.96 -1.61 8.38
N LEU A 46 15.79 -1.43 9.01
CA LEU A 46 14.56 -2.11 8.60
C LEU A 46 14.09 -1.67 7.22
N LEU A 47 14.10 -0.37 6.95
CA LEU A 47 13.68 0.15 5.63
C LEU A 47 14.62 -0.29 4.51
N ALA A 48 15.93 -0.37 4.78
CA ALA A 48 16.94 -0.76 3.80
C ALA A 48 16.95 -2.25 3.47
N HIS A 49 16.25 -3.09 4.23
CA HIS A 49 16.23 -4.54 4.03
C HIS A 49 15.65 -4.93 2.67
N THR A 50 16.28 -5.92 2.01
CA THR A 50 15.91 -6.36 0.65
C THR A 50 15.18 -7.71 0.60
N GLY A 51 14.94 -8.36 1.74
CA GLY A 51 14.38 -9.72 1.83
C GLY A 51 15.45 -10.83 1.86
N ALA A 52 16.75 -10.50 1.85
CA ALA A 52 17.80 -11.47 2.09
C ALA A 52 17.94 -11.78 3.60
N SER A 53 18.80 -12.72 3.98
CA SER A 53 18.98 -13.04 5.40
C SER A 53 19.62 -11.87 6.16
N LEU A 54 19.19 -11.61 7.39
CA LEU A 54 19.82 -10.61 8.25
C LEU A 54 21.33 -10.87 8.43
N GLN A 55 21.74 -12.14 8.37
CA GLN A 55 23.15 -12.54 8.47
C GLN A 55 24.01 -11.94 7.35
N SER A 56 23.46 -11.87 6.14
CA SER A 56 24.16 -11.31 4.97
C SER A 56 24.00 -9.80 4.82
N GLU A 57 22.86 -9.24 5.23
CA GLU A 57 22.54 -7.83 4.96
C GLU A 57 23.02 -6.87 6.06
N ILE A 58 22.80 -7.19 7.33
CA ILE A 58 23.08 -6.25 8.43
C ILE A 58 24.56 -5.81 8.50
N PRO A 59 25.54 -6.69 8.34
CA PRO A 59 26.95 -6.25 8.31
C PRO A 59 27.25 -5.27 7.17
N LEU A 60 26.62 -5.50 6.00
CA LEU A 60 26.79 -4.63 4.83
C LEU A 60 26.10 -3.29 5.01
N LEU A 61 24.87 -3.30 5.54
CA LEU A 61 24.10 -2.10 5.82
C LEU A 61 24.77 -1.23 6.88
N THR A 62 25.24 -1.83 7.98
CA THR A 62 25.93 -1.09 9.04
C THR A 62 27.19 -0.41 8.50
N ARG A 63 27.94 -1.09 7.64
CA ARG A 63 29.12 -0.54 6.99
C ARG A 63 28.81 0.61 6.05
N LYS A 64 27.66 0.54 5.35
CA LYS A 64 27.19 1.61 4.46
C LYS A 64 26.65 2.82 5.22
N PHE A 65 25.98 2.60 6.34
CA PHE A 65 25.36 3.67 7.13
C PHE A 65 26.31 4.33 8.13
N CYS A 66 27.36 3.63 8.54
CA CYS A 66 28.30 4.09 9.55
C CYS A 66 29.72 3.63 9.19
N VAL A 67 30.37 4.37 8.28
CA VAL A 67 31.71 4.02 7.74
C VAL A 67 32.79 3.82 8.81
N GLU A 68 32.64 4.45 9.97
CA GLU A 68 33.61 4.44 11.06
C GLU A 68 33.29 3.47 12.22
N ILE A 69 32.20 2.68 12.11
CA ILE A 69 31.72 1.84 13.20
C ILE A 69 31.82 0.36 12.84
N PRO A 70 32.23 -0.53 13.77
CA PRO A 70 32.31 -1.95 13.49
C PRO A 70 30.94 -2.52 13.09
N PRO A 71 30.89 -3.53 12.20
CA PRO A 71 29.66 -4.11 11.74
C PRO A 71 28.87 -4.69 12.92
N VAL A 72 27.59 -4.35 12.96
CA VAL A 72 26.66 -4.88 13.97
C VAL A 72 26.28 -6.31 13.62
N SER A 73 26.18 -7.19 14.61
CA SER A 73 25.72 -8.54 14.40
C SER A 73 24.21 -8.59 14.15
N PRO A 74 23.70 -9.57 13.38
CA PRO A 74 22.27 -9.79 13.18
C PRO A 74 21.51 -9.96 14.50
N GLN A 75 22.13 -10.58 15.50
CA GLN A 75 21.54 -10.76 16.83
C GLN A 75 21.37 -9.42 17.56
N ALA A 76 22.36 -8.53 17.47
CA ALA A 76 22.30 -7.20 18.07
C ALA A 76 21.19 -6.37 17.38
N PHE A 77 21.09 -6.45 16.06
CA PHE A 77 20.01 -5.79 15.30
C PHE A 77 18.63 -6.31 15.68
N SER A 78 18.45 -7.64 15.74
CA SER A 78 17.20 -8.27 16.18
C SER A 78 16.82 -7.86 17.62
N LYS A 79 17.79 -7.76 18.54
CA LYS A 79 17.56 -7.24 19.90
C LYS A 79 17.15 -5.76 19.89
N ALA A 80 17.74 -4.94 19.04
CA ALA A 80 17.38 -3.52 18.92
C ALA A 80 15.98 -3.33 18.34
N ARG A 81 15.64 -4.02 17.25
CA ARG A 81 14.31 -3.92 16.64
C ARG A 81 13.19 -4.40 17.57
N ASN A 82 13.46 -5.40 18.41
CA ASN A 82 12.49 -5.90 19.39
C ASN A 82 12.22 -4.91 20.56
N LYS A 83 12.93 -3.79 20.63
CA LYS A 83 12.69 -2.67 21.55
C LYS A 83 11.83 -1.56 20.93
N MET A 84 11.66 -1.58 19.62
CA MET A 84 10.86 -0.64 18.86
C MET A 84 9.48 -1.22 18.62
N ASN A 85 8.42 -0.49 19.00
CA ASN A 85 7.05 -0.86 18.68
C ASN A 85 6.78 -0.62 17.17
N TYR A 86 6.08 -1.54 16.51
CA TYR A 86 5.69 -1.43 15.11
C TYR A 86 4.89 -0.16 14.79
N THR A 87 4.25 0.43 15.79
CA THR A 87 3.47 1.67 15.63
C THR A 87 4.33 2.83 15.12
N SER A 88 5.65 2.82 15.35
CA SER A 88 6.57 3.77 14.72
C SER A 88 6.62 3.62 13.21
N CYS A 89 6.75 2.38 12.73
CA CYS A 89 6.76 2.07 11.30
C CYS A 89 5.40 2.42 10.66
N LYS A 90 4.30 2.17 11.38
CA LYS A 90 2.95 2.54 10.92
C LYS A 90 2.81 4.06 10.78
N GLU A 91 3.20 4.83 11.79
CA GLU A 91 3.10 6.30 11.76
C GLU A 91 3.96 6.89 10.63
N LEU A 92 5.16 6.36 10.40
CA LEU A 92 6.02 6.80 9.30
C LEU A 92 5.48 6.37 7.92
N PHE A 93 4.82 5.22 7.83
CA PHE A 93 4.05 4.86 6.64
C PHE A 93 2.93 5.86 6.37
N GLU A 94 2.14 6.23 7.39
CA GLU A 94 1.06 7.22 7.27
C GLU A 94 1.61 8.59 6.81
N PHE A 95 2.81 8.98 7.24
CA PHE A 95 3.48 10.18 6.69
C PHE A 95 3.81 10.01 5.21
N SER A 96 4.30 8.85 4.77
CA SER A 96 4.56 8.58 3.35
C SER A 96 3.27 8.66 2.54
N ALA A 97 2.19 8.07 3.06
CA ALA A 97 0.87 8.07 2.42
C ALA A 97 0.33 9.49 2.20
N LYS A 98 0.52 10.38 3.17
CA LYS A 98 0.06 11.78 3.10
C LYS A 98 0.97 12.70 2.30
N LYS A 99 2.28 12.48 2.32
CA LYS A 99 3.27 13.41 1.75
C LYS A 99 3.74 13.08 0.34
N LEU A 100 3.65 11.81 -0.08
CA LEU A 100 4.18 11.36 -1.37
C LEU A 100 3.10 11.06 -2.42
N ILE A 101 1.90 11.61 -2.26
CA ILE A 101 0.80 11.46 -3.20
C ILE A 101 0.78 12.58 -4.23
N PHE A 102 0.39 12.28 -5.49
CA PHE A 102 0.33 13.25 -6.58
C PHE A 102 -1.03 13.92 -6.76
N HIS A 103 -2.04 13.59 -5.97
CA HIS A 103 -3.39 14.18 -6.03
C HIS A 103 -4.00 14.24 -7.45
N LYS A 104 -3.79 13.17 -8.24
CA LYS A 104 -4.39 13.06 -9.56
C LYS A 104 -5.88 12.74 -9.44
N GLN A 105 -6.68 13.28 -10.36
CA GLN A 105 -8.13 13.09 -10.39
C GLN A 105 -8.57 12.53 -11.74
N TYR A 106 -9.65 11.77 -11.71
CA TYR A 106 -10.45 11.40 -12.88
C TYR A 106 -11.70 12.28 -12.87
N LYS A 107 -11.84 13.14 -13.87
CA LYS A 107 -12.79 14.27 -13.80
C LYS A 107 -12.53 15.06 -12.50
N GLU A 108 -13.47 15.15 -11.59
CA GLU A 108 -13.31 15.88 -10.33
C GLU A 108 -13.03 14.99 -9.11
N TYR A 109 -12.92 13.66 -9.30
CA TYR A 109 -12.84 12.68 -8.23
C TYR A 109 -11.44 12.08 -8.08
N PHE A 110 -11.02 11.88 -6.84
CA PHE A 110 -9.93 10.97 -6.53
C PHE A 110 -10.40 9.52 -6.73
N LEU A 111 -9.49 8.63 -7.04
CA LEU A 111 -9.81 7.22 -7.17
C LEU A 111 -9.12 6.42 -6.07
N ALA A 112 -9.82 5.44 -5.52
CA ALA A 112 -9.24 4.49 -4.60
C ALA A 112 -9.76 3.09 -4.88
N ALA A 113 -8.88 2.15 -5.16
CA ALA A 113 -9.20 0.73 -5.26
C ALA A 113 -8.97 0.04 -3.91
N VAL A 114 -9.84 -0.90 -3.56
CA VAL A 114 -9.67 -1.75 -2.38
C VAL A 114 -9.65 -3.20 -2.83
N ASP A 115 -8.69 -3.93 -2.30
CA ASP A 115 -8.57 -5.36 -2.51
C ASP A 115 -7.85 -6.00 -1.32
N ALA A 116 -7.88 -7.33 -1.23
CA ALA A 116 -7.23 -8.09 -0.17
C ALA A 116 -6.47 -9.29 -0.73
N SER A 117 -5.38 -9.68 -0.06
CA SER A 117 -4.59 -10.83 -0.45
C SER A 117 -3.97 -11.52 0.76
N LYS A 118 -4.05 -12.85 0.80
CA LYS A 118 -3.43 -13.65 1.86
C LYS A 118 -1.92 -13.70 1.67
N ILE A 119 -1.20 -13.65 2.79
CA ILE A 119 0.26 -13.83 2.88
C ILE A 119 0.60 -14.84 3.97
N LEU A 120 1.82 -15.36 3.91
CA LEU A 120 2.33 -16.37 4.81
C LEU A 120 3.43 -15.79 5.71
N PRO A 121 3.09 -15.25 6.90
CA PRO A 121 4.07 -14.80 7.87
C PRO A 121 4.85 -15.99 8.48
N PRO A 122 5.90 -15.73 9.30
CA PRO A 122 6.61 -16.77 10.04
C PRO A 122 5.66 -17.60 10.91
N ASP A 123 5.87 -18.91 10.87
CA ASP A 123 4.97 -19.86 11.53
C ASP A 123 5.35 -20.04 13.00
N THR A 124 4.78 -19.23 13.87
CA THR A 124 4.94 -19.27 15.34
C THR A 124 3.59 -19.30 16.04
N SER A 125 3.54 -19.79 17.27
CA SER A 125 2.29 -19.85 18.07
C SER A 125 1.70 -18.45 18.30
N GLU A 126 2.53 -17.44 18.57
CA GLU A 126 2.09 -16.05 18.74
C GLU A 126 1.38 -15.54 17.48
N ILE A 127 1.97 -15.76 16.30
CA ILE A 127 1.45 -15.27 15.02
C ILE A 127 0.17 -16.04 14.64
N ARG A 128 0.15 -17.37 14.81
CA ARG A 128 -1.06 -18.19 14.60
C ARG A 128 -2.24 -17.72 15.45
N ASN A 129 -1.99 -17.42 16.72
CA ASN A 129 -3.03 -16.99 17.66
C ASN A 129 -3.68 -15.65 17.26
N VAL A 130 -2.90 -14.72 16.72
CA VAL A 130 -3.39 -13.37 16.38
C VAL A 130 -3.83 -13.25 14.92
N LEU A 131 -2.99 -13.71 13.99
CA LEU A 131 -3.23 -13.56 12.54
C LEU A 131 -3.97 -14.77 11.94
N GLY A 132 -4.13 -15.85 12.69
CA GLY A 132 -4.83 -17.04 12.24
C GLY A 132 -3.95 -18.00 11.46
N THR A 133 -4.58 -19.02 10.92
CA THR A 133 -3.93 -20.07 10.14
C THR A 133 -4.60 -20.22 8.77
N CYS A 134 -3.83 -20.59 7.77
CA CYS A 134 -4.32 -20.94 6.46
C CYS A 134 -3.56 -22.18 5.93
N GLY A 135 -4.23 -22.93 5.08
CA GLY A 135 -3.73 -24.18 4.54
C GLY A 135 -4.85 -25.09 4.11
N ASN A 136 -4.53 -26.36 3.94
CA ASN A 136 -5.48 -27.42 3.66
C ASN A 136 -5.45 -28.46 4.80
N GLN A 137 -6.27 -29.51 4.69
CA GLN A 137 -6.37 -30.58 5.68
C GLN A 137 -5.04 -31.31 6.00
N PHE A 138 -4.01 -31.15 5.20
CA PHE A 138 -2.71 -31.83 5.37
C PHE A 138 -1.61 -30.89 5.88
N SER A 139 -1.77 -29.58 5.72
CA SER A 139 -0.73 -28.61 6.05
C SER A 139 -1.37 -27.28 6.43
N GLU A 140 -1.31 -26.95 7.71
CA GLU A 140 -1.77 -25.68 8.25
C GLU A 140 -0.59 -24.88 8.79
N ARG A 141 -0.52 -23.60 8.43
CA ARG A 141 0.52 -22.67 8.89
C ARG A 141 -0.05 -21.29 9.16
N ALA A 142 0.72 -20.45 9.84
CA ALA A 142 0.33 -19.06 10.07
C ALA A 142 -0.02 -18.36 8.75
N GLY A 143 -1.12 -17.63 8.76
CA GLY A 143 -1.60 -16.83 7.64
C GLY A 143 -1.97 -15.43 8.10
N ALA A 144 -2.04 -14.48 7.17
CA ALA A 144 -2.55 -13.14 7.41
C ALA A 144 -3.25 -12.62 6.16
N LEU A 145 -4.22 -11.71 6.35
CA LEU A 145 -4.89 -10.99 5.26
C LEU A 145 -4.34 -9.58 5.20
N VAL A 146 -3.72 -9.24 4.07
CA VAL A 146 -3.33 -7.86 3.74
C VAL A 146 -4.47 -7.23 2.96
N SER A 147 -4.98 -6.09 3.42
CA SER A 147 -5.96 -5.29 2.68
C SER A 147 -5.38 -3.91 2.43
N LEU A 148 -5.46 -3.45 1.18
CA LEU A 148 -4.90 -2.18 0.74
C LEU A 148 -5.99 -1.25 0.25
N LEU A 149 -5.82 0.04 0.55
CA LEU A 149 -6.49 1.16 -0.09
C LEU A 149 -5.46 1.86 -0.98
N TYR A 150 -5.66 1.84 -2.28
CA TYR A 150 -4.66 2.19 -3.28
C TYR A 150 -5.19 3.21 -4.30
N ASP A 151 -4.44 4.28 -4.54
CA ASP A 151 -4.69 5.24 -5.61
C ASP A 151 -4.04 4.77 -6.92
N PRO A 152 -4.86 4.33 -7.91
CA PRO A 152 -4.34 3.82 -9.18
C PRO A 152 -3.80 4.92 -10.10
N LEU A 153 -4.22 6.17 -9.93
CA LEU A 153 -3.76 7.29 -10.75
C LEU A 153 -2.37 7.77 -10.32
N SER A 154 -2.10 7.71 -9.02
CA SER A 154 -0.83 8.12 -8.43
C SER A 154 0.10 6.95 -8.13
N ASP A 155 -0.29 5.71 -8.47
CA ASP A 155 0.46 4.48 -8.13
C ASP A 155 0.87 4.45 -6.65
N HIS A 156 -0.07 4.74 -5.71
CA HIS A 156 0.23 5.07 -4.34
C HIS A 156 -0.63 4.29 -3.34
N ILE A 157 -0.04 3.76 -2.27
CA ILE A 157 -0.79 3.12 -1.18
C ILE A 157 -1.23 4.20 -0.20
N ILE A 158 -2.55 4.43 -0.12
CA ILE A 158 -3.16 5.40 0.78
C ILE A 158 -3.20 4.85 2.22
N ASN A 159 -3.60 3.58 2.37
CA ASN A 159 -3.63 2.87 3.65
C ASN A 159 -3.47 1.37 3.43
N GLY A 160 -3.06 0.66 4.47
CA GLY A 160 -2.92 -0.79 4.44
C GLY A 160 -3.00 -1.39 5.83
N ILE A 161 -3.71 -2.50 5.95
CA ILE A 161 -3.85 -3.23 7.21
C ILE A 161 -3.47 -4.70 7.03
N LEU A 162 -2.91 -5.25 8.10
CA LEU A 162 -2.64 -6.65 8.25
C LEU A 162 -3.58 -7.20 9.33
N SER A 163 -4.45 -8.13 8.96
CA SER A 163 -5.48 -8.70 9.83
C SER A 163 -5.43 -10.22 9.86
N ASN A 164 -6.30 -10.83 10.67
CA ASN A 164 -6.45 -12.28 10.69
C ASN A 164 -6.81 -12.81 9.30
N CYS A 165 -6.19 -13.91 8.87
CA CYS A 165 -6.37 -14.47 7.53
C CYS A 165 -7.80 -14.94 7.22
N ASN A 166 -8.64 -15.09 8.23
CA ASN A 166 -10.06 -15.45 8.13
C ASN A 166 -10.99 -14.23 8.33
N GLU A 167 -10.41 -13.03 8.46
CA GLU A 167 -11.21 -11.81 8.59
C GLU A 167 -11.96 -11.51 7.28
N SER A 168 -13.12 -10.89 7.39
CA SER A 168 -13.91 -10.48 6.24
C SER A 168 -13.23 -9.29 5.50
N GLU A 169 -13.09 -9.40 4.18
CA GLU A 169 -12.60 -8.28 3.34
C GLU A 169 -13.48 -7.03 3.49
N ARG A 170 -14.80 -7.20 3.68
CA ARG A 170 -15.73 -6.09 3.93
C ARG A 170 -15.47 -5.40 5.28
N LYS A 171 -15.12 -6.16 6.32
CA LYS A 171 -14.75 -5.56 7.61
C LYS A 171 -13.44 -4.77 7.49
N ASN A 172 -12.48 -5.30 6.74
CA ASN A 172 -11.25 -4.58 6.44
C ASN A 172 -11.51 -3.31 5.62
N LEU A 173 -12.46 -3.34 4.65
CA LEU A 173 -12.89 -2.15 3.92
C LEU A 173 -13.39 -1.07 4.89
N TYR A 174 -14.26 -1.42 5.84
CA TYR A 174 -14.76 -0.46 6.83
C TYR A 174 -13.63 0.14 7.65
N THR A 175 -12.74 -0.70 8.16
CA THR A 175 -11.57 -0.26 8.95
C THR A 175 -10.67 0.67 8.15
N LEU A 176 -10.39 0.36 6.88
CA LEU A 176 -9.56 1.21 6.01
C LEU A 176 -10.19 2.59 5.80
N ILE A 177 -11.51 2.64 5.55
CA ILE A 177 -12.23 3.90 5.33
C ILE A 177 -12.29 4.72 6.62
N GLU A 178 -12.63 4.12 7.76
CA GLU A 178 -12.70 4.80 9.06
C GLU A 178 -11.33 5.37 9.49
N GLN A 179 -10.22 4.70 9.15
CA GLN A 179 -8.87 5.17 9.45
C GLN A 179 -8.33 6.18 8.43
N THR A 180 -9.05 6.39 7.32
CA THR A 180 -8.57 7.23 6.23
C THR A 180 -9.57 8.34 5.93
N HIS A 181 -9.12 9.58 5.97
CA HIS A 181 -9.98 10.70 5.55
C HIS A 181 -10.04 10.75 4.01
N LEU A 182 -11.17 10.29 3.46
CA LEU A 182 -11.44 10.27 2.02
C LEU A 182 -12.49 11.35 1.70
N GLU A 183 -12.11 12.30 0.88
CA GLU A 183 -13.00 13.33 0.34
C GLU A 183 -13.09 13.18 -1.18
N ASN A 184 -14.27 13.46 -1.71
CA ASN A 184 -14.51 13.48 -3.16
C ASN A 184 -13.90 12.28 -3.90
N THR A 185 -14.11 11.06 -3.36
CA THR A 185 -13.45 9.82 -3.81
C THR A 185 -14.46 8.85 -4.40
N ILE A 186 -14.08 8.23 -5.52
CA ILE A 186 -14.75 7.05 -6.09
C ILE A 186 -13.98 5.80 -5.67
N LEU A 187 -14.65 4.90 -4.96
CA LEU A 187 -14.12 3.59 -4.61
C LEU A 187 -14.37 2.58 -5.73
N LEU A 188 -13.33 1.85 -6.10
CA LEU A 188 -13.35 0.81 -7.12
C LEU A 188 -13.27 -0.54 -6.41
N LEU A 189 -14.36 -1.30 -6.42
CA LEU A 189 -14.52 -2.55 -5.66
C LEU A 189 -14.85 -3.72 -6.60
N ASP A 190 -14.35 -4.90 -6.26
CA ASP A 190 -14.62 -6.10 -7.03
C ASP A 190 -15.91 -6.84 -6.57
N ARG A 191 -16.20 -7.99 -7.18
CA ARG A 191 -17.39 -8.82 -6.92
C ARG A 191 -17.44 -9.46 -5.52
N GLY A 192 -16.42 -9.34 -4.70
CA GLY A 192 -16.41 -9.80 -3.31
C GLY A 192 -17.10 -8.84 -2.35
N TYR A 193 -17.21 -7.57 -2.73
CA TYR A 193 -17.71 -6.49 -1.88
C TYR A 193 -19.22 -6.23 -1.90
N PRO A 194 -20.00 -6.54 -2.97
CA PRO A 194 -21.43 -6.22 -2.99
C PRO A 194 -22.18 -6.68 -1.76
N GLY A 195 -22.94 -5.77 -1.15
CA GLY A 195 -23.78 -6.07 0.03
C GLY A 195 -24.46 -4.83 0.56
N LYS A 196 -25.66 -4.98 1.12
CA LYS A 196 -26.49 -3.87 1.60
C LYS A 196 -25.79 -3.03 2.65
N GLU A 197 -25.08 -3.69 3.56
CA GLU A 197 -24.30 -3.05 4.61
C GLU A 197 -23.17 -2.17 4.01
N VAL A 198 -22.49 -2.69 2.97
CA VAL A 198 -21.44 -1.94 2.26
C VAL A 198 -22.04 -0.71 1.59
N TYR A 199 -23.17 -0.82 0.92
CA TYR A 199 -23.78 0.33 0.24
C TYR A 199 -24.19 1.42 1.24
N ARG A 200 -24.81 1.03 2.36
CA ARG A 200 -25.20 1.94 3.43
C ARG A 200 -23.98 2.61 4.07
N PHE A 201 -22.97 1.82 4.40
CA PHE A 201 -21.73 2.33 4.97
C PHE A 201 -21.06 3.36 4.06
N LEU A 202 -20.92 3.07 2.77
CA LEU A 202 -20.32 4.00 1.81
C LEU A 202 -21.15 5.28 1.64
N SER A 203 -22.47 5.15 1.63
CA SER A 203 -23.37 6.30 1.56
C SER A 203 -23.28 7.18 2.81
N GLN A 204 -23.21 6.60 3.99
CA GLN A 204 -23.03 7.32 5.26
C GLN A 204 -21.72 8.13 5.30
N HIS A 205 -20.67 7.65 4.61
CA HIS A 205 -19.40 8.34 4.48
C HIS A 205 -19.31 9.28 3.27
N ASN A 206 -20.43 9.51 2.57
CA ASN A 206 -20.50 10.33 1.36
C ASN A 206 -19.55 9.89 0.24
N LEU A 207 -19.23 8.61 0.17
CA LEU A 207 -18.32 8.06 -0.82
C LEU A 207 -19.08 7.60 -2.06
N LYS A 208 -18.50 7.90 -3.22
CA LYS A 208 -18.95 7.32 -4.51
C LYS A 208 -18.27 5.96 -4.67
N TYR A 209 -18.92 5.08 -5.44
CA TYR A 209 -18.37 3.77 -5.72
C TYR A 209 -18.74 3.26 -7.12
N VAL A 210 -17.89 2.41 -7.66
CA VAL A 210 -18.16 1.54 -8.79
C VAL A 210 -17.79 0.12 -8.35
N ILE A 211 -18.79 -0.76 -8.32
CA ILE A 211 -18.64 -2.13 -7.83
C ILE A 211 -19.00 -3.10 -8.94
N ARG A 212 -18.12 -4.07 -9.19
CA ARG A 212 -18.41 -5.18 -10.10
C ARG A 212 -19.40 -6.14 -9.48
N MET A 213 -20.38 -6.57 -10.26
CA MET A 213 -21.31 -7.63 -9.89
C MET A 213 -20.99 -8.91 -10.65
N GLY A 214 -21.21 -10.05 -10.00
CA GLY A 214 -21.28 -11.30 -10.76
C GLY A 214 -22.52 -11.32 -11.66
N ILE A 215 -22.48 -12.06 -12.76
CA ILE A 215 -23.64 -12.29 -13.61
C ILE A 215 -24.30 -13.59 -13.14
N GLY A 216 -25.57 -13.53 -12.75
CA GLY A 216 -26.29 -14.73 -12.33
C GLY A 216 -27.51 -14.49 -11.48
N ASN A 217 -28.17 -15.61 -11.15
CA ASN A 217 -29.45 -15.61 -10.40
C ASN A 217 -29.33 -15.21 -8.93
N SER A 218 -28.10 -15.15 -8.39
CA SER A 218 -27.83 -14.70 -7.00
C SER A 218 -27.99 -13.19 -6.81
N ASN A 219 -28.01 -12.42 -7.89
CA ASN A 219 -28.20 -10.97 -7.81
C ASN A 219 -29.62 -10.61 -7.38
N PRO A 220 -29.82 -9.49 -6.65
CA PRO A 220 -31.14 -8.96 -6.36
C PRO A 220 -31.98 -8.77 -7.64
N ARG A 221 -33.33 -8.91 -7.51
CA ARG A 221 -34.25 -8.88 -8.62
C ARG A 221 -34.12 -7.60 -9.47
N TYR A 222 -34.04 -6.45 -8.85
CA TYR A 222 -33.89 -5.15 -9.51
C TYR A 222 -32.65 -5.01 -10.39
N ILE A 223 -31.57 -5.76 -10.06
CA ILE A 223 -30.34 -5.83 -10.85
C ILE A 223 -30.50 -6.83 -11.99
N ARG A 224 -31.12 -8.00 -11.75
CA ARG A 224 -31.32 -9.03 -12.76
C ARG A 224 -32.24 -8.57 -13.89
N GLU A 225 -33.30 -7.85 -13.53
CA GLU A 225 -34.31 -7.33 -14.45
C GLU A 225 -33.87 -6.06 -15.20
N SER A 226 -32.69 -5.51 -14.86
CA SER A 226 -32.12 -4.40 -15.62
C SER A 226 -31.60 -4.93 -16.99
N VAL A 227 -32.21 -4.52 -18.07
CA VAL A 227 -31.87 -4.98 -19.43
C VAL A 227 -31.16 -3.92 -20.26
N ASN A 228 -31.26 -2.66 -19.87
CA ASN A 228 -30.62 -1.55 -20.58
C ASN A 228 -29.13 -1.45 -20.23
N ALA A 229 -28.34 -0.93 -21.15
CA ALA A 229 -26.89 -0.72 -20.95
C ALA A 229 -26.60 0.26 -19.80
N ASP A 230 -27.54 1.17 -19.50
CA ASP A 230 -27.46 2.17 -18.45
C ASP A 230 -28.85 2.47 -17.93
N GLN A 231 -29.12 2.15 -16.67
CA GLN A 231 -30.40 2.45 -16.03
C GLN A 231 -30.30 2.62 -14.54
N ILE A 232 -31.16 3.44 -13.94
CA ILE A 232 -31.31 3.57 -12.51
C ILE A 232 -32.44 2.63 -12.05
N SER A 233 -32.16 1.88 -10.96
CA SER A 233 -33.12 0.95 -10.37
C SER A 233 -32.99 0.91 -8.86
N THR A 234 -34.14 0.76 -8.17
CA THR A 234 -34.23 0.72 -6.71
C THR A 234 -34.58 -0.68 -6.22
N ASP A 235 -33.98 -1.12 -5.14
CA ASP A 235 -34.33 -2.40 -4.47
C ASP A 235 -35.72 -2.24 -3.82
N ILE A 236 -36.71 -2.99 -4.32
CA ILE A 236 -38.08 -2.96 -3.80
C ILE A 236 -38.15 -3.33 -2.31
N LYS A 237 -37.28 -4.24 -1.86
CA LYS A 237 -37.22 -4.69 -0.46
C LYS A 237 -36.44 -3.73 0.45
N ASN A 238 -35.60 -2.89 -0.12
CA ASN A 238 -34.77 -1.89 0.57
C ASN A 238 -34.78 -0.58 -0.21
N PRO A 239 -35.83 0.26 -0.08
CA PRO A 239 -35.99 1.46 -0.92
C PRO A 239 -34.91 2.53 -0.71
N ASP A 240 -34.11 2.40 0.35
CA ASP A 240 -32.92 3.22 0.61
C ASP A 240 -31.73 2.85 -0.31
N ILE A 241 -31.83 1.73 -1.03
CA ILE A 241 -30.79 1.25 -1.94
C ILE A 241 -31.22 1.48 -3.40
N THR A 242 -30.61 2.46 -4.02
CA THR A 242 -30.77 2.76 -5.43
C THR A 242 -29.41 2.68 -6.11
N HIS A 243 -29.35 2.05 -7.28
CA HIS A 243 -28.13 1.99 -8.07
C HIS A 243 -28.38 2.44 -9.52
N ARG A 244 -27.39 3.08 -10.10
CA ARG A 244 -27.20 3.12 -11.53
C ARG A 244 -26.49 1.85 -11.94
N ILE A 245 -27.07 1.10 -12.84
CA ILE A 245 -26.64 -0.23 -13.29
C ILE A 245 -26.09 -0.09 -14.69
N ILE A 246 -24.83 -0.46 -14.88
CA ILE A 246 -24.12 -0.34 -16.14
C ILE A 246 -23.79 -1.73 -16.66
N ARG A 247 -24.21 -2.02 -17.91
CA ARG A 247 -23.93 -3.28 -18.62
C ARG A 247 -23.19 -2.99 -19.90
N PHE A 248 -22.14 -3.75 -20.16
CA PHE A 248 -21.40 -3.69 -21.42
C PHE A 248 -20.68 -5.00 -21.71
N LYS A 249 -20.30 -5.19 -22.96
CA LYS A 249 -19.51 -6.33 -23.40
C LYS A 249 -18.02 -5.97 -23.42
N LEU A 250 -17.19 -6.91 -23.00
CA LEU A 250 -15.74 -6.85 -23.17
C LEU A 250 -15.33 -7.34 -24.57
N ASN A 251 -14.06 -7.23 -24.91
CA ASN A 251 -13.51 -7.62 -26.22
C ASN A 251 -13.66 -9.12 -26.50
N ASP A 252 -13.73 -9.96 -25.46
CA ASP A 252 -13.97 -11.40 -25.53
C ASP A 252 -15.46 -11.78 -25.57
N ASN A 253 -16.35 -10.81 -25.77
CA ASN A 253 -17.79 -10.92 -25.68
C ASN A 253 -18.37 -11.31 -24.32
N SER A 254 -17.56 -11.41 -23.27
CA SER A 254 -18.07 -11.56 -21.91
C SER A 254 -18.79 -10.28 -21.45
N GLU A 255 -19.85 -10.46 -20.66
CA GLU A 255 -20.62 -9.34 -20.13
C GLU A 255 -20.03 -8.85 -18.80
N GLU A 256 -19.89 -7.53 -18.67
CA GLU A 256 -19.56 -6.86 -17.40
C GLU A 256 -20.79 -6.15 -16.86
N LEU A 257 -20.97 -6.26 -15.56
CA LEU A 257 -22.06 -5.65 -14.80
C LEU A 257 -21.48 -4.83 -13.65
N LEU A 258 -21.72 -3.53 -13.69
CA LEU A 258 -21.31 -2.60 -12.63
C LEU A 258 -22.53 -1.97 -11.98
N ILE A 259 -22.42 -1.71 -10.68
CA ILE A 259 -23.38 -0.88 -9.94
C ILE A 259 -22.65 0.33 -9.34
N THR A 260 -23.35 1.45 -9.27
CA THR A 260 -22.77 2.70 -8.76
C THR A 260 -23.84 3.59 -8.14
N ASN A 261 -23.42 4.51 -7.25
CA ASN A 261 -24.22 5.63 -6.74
C ASN A 261 -23.85 6.97 -7.43
N ILE A 262 -23.22 6.93 -8.60
CA ILE A 262 -22.94 8.10 -9.44
C ILE A 262 -24.08 8.26 -10.43
N TYR A 263 -24.99 9.20 -10.16
CA TYR A 263 -26.18 9.45 -11.00
C TYR A 263 -25.95 10.56 -12.02
N ASP A 264 -24.82 11.23 -11.97
CA ASP A 264 -24.47 12.30 -12.91
C ASP A 264 -24.38 11.74 -14.33
N THR A 265 -25.18 12.32 -15.23
CA THR A 265 -25.26 11.95 -16.64
C THR A 265 -24.01 12.29 -17.45
N GLN A 266 -23.12 13.12 -16.92
CA GLN A 266 -21.81 13.39 -17.53
C GLN A 266 -20.88 12.17 -17.47
N PHE A 267 -21.18 11.19 -16.60
CA PHE A 267 -20.51 9.90 -16.61
C PHE A 267 -21.22 8.98 -17.60
N THR A 268 -20.56 8.70 -18.71
CA THR A 268 -21.05 7.78 -19.76
C THR A 268 -20.70 6.33 -19.43
N VAL A 269 -21.27 5.37 -20.15
CA VAL A 269 -20.91 3.95 -20.05
C VAL A 269 -19.40 3.75 -20.29
N GLU A 270 -18.80 4.52 -21.20
CA GLU A 270 -17.38 4.45 -21.51
C GLU A 270 -16.50 4.98 -20.36
N ASP A 271 -17.00 5.99 -19.63
CA ASP A 271 -16.35 6.43 -18.40
C ASP A 271 -16.33 5.33 -17.33
N PHE A 272 -17.45 4.59 -17.17
CA PHE A 272 -17.50 3.48 -16.21
C PHE A 272 -16.60 2.30 -16.59
N LYS A 273 -16.45 1.99 -17.88
CA LYS A 273 -15.44 1.04 -18.36
C LYS A 273 -14.03 1.48 -17.98
N THR A 274 -13.70 2.74 -18.24
CA THR A 274 -12.42 3.33 -17.91
C THR A 274 -12.16 3.33 -16.39
N LEU A 275 -13.15 3.75 -15.59
CA LEU A 275 -13.06 3.73 -14.13
C LEU A 275 -12.81 2.33 -13.60
N TYR A 276 -13.56 1.34 -14.11
CA TYR A 276 -13.38 -0.03 -13.63
C TYR A 276 -12.04 -0.62 -14.05
N HIS A 277 -11.50 -0.22 -15.20
CA HIS A 277 -10.15 -0.60 -15.61
C HIS A 277 -9.08 -0.12 -14.62
N PHE A 278 -9.27 1.02 -13.96
CA PHE A 278 -8.35 1.51 -12.91
C PHE A 278 -8.35 0.66 -11.62
N ARG A 279 -9.25 -0.31 -11.46
CA ARG A 279 -9.17 -1.28 -10.35
C ARG A 279 -8.01 -2.27 -10.52
N TRP A 280 -7.72 -2.70 -11.75
CA TRP A 280 -6.74 -3.77 -12.02
C TRP A 280 -5.30 -3.48 -11.53
N PRO A 281 -4.79 -2.26 -11.55
CA PRO A 281 -3.47 -1.95 -11.02
C PRO A 281 -3.23 -2.38 -9.57
N ILE A 282 -4.27 -2.54 -8.74
CA ILE A 282 -4.09 -3.04 -7.36
C ILE A 282 -3.62 -4.51 -7.33
N GLU A 283 -4.05 -5.34 -8.29
CA GLU A 283 -3.59 -6.73 -8.41
C GLU A 283 -2.08 -6.75 -8.75
N THR A 284 -1.66 -5.88 -9.68
CA THR A 284 -0.23 -5.68 -9.97
C THR A 284 0.54 -5.20 -8.75
N LYS A 285 -0.09 -4.37 -7.90
CA LYS A 285 0.52 -3.88 -6.66
C LYS A 285 0.76 -5.01 -5.65
N TYR A 286 -0.15 -5.97 -5.54
CA TYR A 286 0.07 -7.17 -4.74
C TYR A 286 1.19 -8.06 -5.30
N ASP A 287 1.29 -8.21 -6.63
CA ASP A 287 2.42 -8.91 -7.26
C ASP A 287 3.75 -8.21 -6.94
N GLU A 288 3.79 -6.88 -7.06
CA GLU A 288 4.97 -6.10 -6.67
C GLU A 288 5.35 -6.36 -5.20
N LEU A 289 4.40 -6.26 -4.26
CA LEU A 289 4.63 -6.51 -2.84
C LEU A 289 5.16 -7.91 -2.55
N LYS A 290 4.49 -8.93 -3.08
CA LYS A 290 4.84 -10.33 -2.81
C LYS A 290 6.14 -10.74 -3.49
N ASN A 291 6.29 -10.45 -4.78
CA ASN A 291 7.34 -11.00 -5.61
C ASN A 291 8.54 -10.06 -5.78
N LYS A 292 8.33 -8.73 -5.87
CA LYS A 292 9.41 -7.75 -6.07
C LYS A 292 9.99 -7.25 -4.76
N PHE A 293 9.13 -6.92 -3.80
CA PHE A 293 9.51 -6.50 -2.45
C PHE A 293 9.65 -7.65 -1.47
N GLN A 294 9.29 -8.87 -1.91
CA GLN A 294 9.42 -10.10 -1.13
C GLN A 294 8.76 -9.98 0.26
N LEU A 295 7.54 -9.45 0.31
CA LEU A 295 6.81 -9.20 1.57
C LEU A 295 6.77 -10.42 2.50
N GLU A 296 6.71 -11.64 1.94
CA GLU A 296 6.68 -12.89 2.72
C GLU A 296 8.05 -13.32 3.27
N LYS A 297 9.14 -12.61 2.91
CA LYS A 297 10.45 -12.81 3.51
C LYS A 297 10.64 -11.92 4.74
N PHE A 298 9.86 -12.24 5.76
CA PHE A 298 9.95 -11.55 7.04
C PHE A 298 11.30 -11.76 7.71
N THR A 299 11.83 -10.71 8.33
CA THR A 299 13.15 -10.71 8.96
C THR A 299 13.13 -11.05 10.44
N GLY A 300 11.94 -11.08 11.04
CA GLY A 300 11.73 -11.44 12.43
C GLY A 300 10.57 -12.42 12.60
N LYS A 301 10.53 -13.10 13.76
CA LYS A 301 9.57 -14.16 14.07
C LYS A 301 8.55 -13.78 15.15
N THR A 302 8.53 -12.53 15.59
CA THR A 302 7.53 -11.99 16.53
C THR A 302 6.43 -11.25 15.78
N LEU A 303 5.25 -11.17 16.37
CA LEU A 303 4.15 -10.40 15.78
C LEU A 303 4.54 -8.93 15.52
N ASN A 304 5.22 -8.30 16.50
CA ASN A 304 5.73 -6.94 16.36
C ASN A 304 6.67 -6.80 15.14
N SER A 305 7.54 -7.77 14.90
CA SER A 305 8.46 -7.75 13.75
C SER A 305 7.74 -7.92 12.42
N VAL A 306 6.68 -8.71 12.36
CA VAL A 306 5.84 -8.88 11.18
C VAL A 306 5.18 -7.56 10.78
N TYR A 307 4.59 -6.85 11.75
CA TYR A 307 4.01 -5.52 11.51
C TYR A 307 5.07 -4.47 11.13
N GLN A 308 6.26 -4.49 11.74
CA GLN A 308 7.37 -3.61 11.36
C GLN A 308 7.76 -3.81 9.88
N ASP A 309 7.97 -5.06 9.47
CA ASP A 309 8.34 -5.39 8.09
C ASP A 309 7.22 -4.98 7.13
N PHE A 310 5.95 -5.24 7.47
CA PHE A 310 4.80 -4.85 6.66
C PHE A 310 4.77 -3.34 6.39
N TYR A 311 4.76 -2.50 7.42
CA TYR A 311 4.68 -1.05 7.25
C TYR A 311 5.92 -0.45 6.59
N ASN A 312 7.10 -1.00 6.85
CA ASN A 312 8.32 -0.56 6.16
C ASN A 312 8.30 -0.89 4.67
N GLN A 313 7.74 -2.03 4.26
CA GLN A 313 7.56 -2.34 2.84
C GLN A 313 6.57 -1.39 2.16
N MET A 314 5.45 -1.02 2.84
CA MET A 314 4.51 -0.02 2.33
C MET A 314 5.17 1.35 2.15
N THR A 315 5.94 1.80 3.16
CA THR A 315 6.71 3.06 3.08
C THR A 315 7.69 3.06 1.91
N LYS A 316 8.46 1.99 1.78
CA LYS A 316 9.42 1.80 0.68
C LYS A 316 8.74 1.87 -0.67
N LEU A 317 7.60 1.20 -0.80
CA LEU A 317 6.84 1.16 -2.04
C LEU A 317 6.32 2.55 -2.43
N ASN A 318 5.80 3.32 -1.48
CA ASN A 318 5.37 4.70 -1.71
C ASN A 318 6.53 5.61 -2.15
N ILE A 319 7.71 5.48 -1.52
CA ILE A 319 8.91 6.24 -1.94
C ILE A 319 9.30 5.89 -3.38
N ILE A 320 9.33 4.61 -3.72
CA ILE A 320 9.73 4.13 -5.04
C ILE A 320 8.69 4.52 -6.10
N SER A 321 7.40 4.39 -5.80
CA SER A 321 6.33 4.85 -6.70
C SER A 321 6.43 6.34 -6.96
N TYR A 322 6.71 7.15 -5.92
CA TYR A 322 6.93 8.59 -6.07
C TYR A 322 8.14 8.90 -6.97
N LEU A 323 9.29 8.25 -6.74
CA LEU A 323 10.49 8.40 -7.58
C LEU A 323 10.21 8.04 -9.05
N ARG A 324 9.50 6.95 -9.30
CA ARG A 324 9.09 6.54 -10.66
C ARG A 324 8.22 7.60 -11.32
N GLN A 325 7.28 8.16 -10.59
CA GLN A 325 6.37 9.18 -11.15
C GLN A 325 7.09 10.47 -11.49
N ILE A 326 7.91 11.04 -10.59
CA ILE A 326 8.66 12.27 -10.91
C ILE A 326 9.63 12.07 -12.07
N SER A 327 10.25 10.88 -12.18
CA SER A 327 11.13 10.54 -13.30
C SER A 327 10.35 10.37 -14.61
N SER A 328 9.11 9.85 -14.57
CA SER A 328 8.26 9.66 -15.74
C SER A 328 7.67 10.95 -16.28
N LEU A 329 7.37 11.93 -15.45
CA LEU A 329 6.85 13.24 -15.87
C LEU A 329 7.79 13.94 -16.85
N GLU A 330 9.10 13.80 -16.64
CA GLU A 330 10.09 14.41 -17.50
C GLU A 330 10.32 13.64 -18.82
N ILE A 331 10.02 12.33 -18.86
CA ILE A 331 10.14 11.52 -20.08
C ILE A 331 8.90 11.70 -20.98
N ASN A 332 7.71 11.78 -20.40
CA ASN A 332 6.45 11.84 -21.15
C ASN A 332 6.21 13.19 -21.84
N SER A 333 7.01 14.21 -21.56
CA SER A 333 7.04 15.46 -22.33
C SER A 333 7.46 15.25 -23.81
N VAL A 334 7.93 14.07 -24.18
CA VAL A 334 8.45 13.72 -25.53
C VAL A 334 7.51 12.77 -26.30
N GLY A 335 6.27 12.56 -25.85
CA GLY A 335 5.22 11.95 -26.69
C GLY A 335 5.00 10.43 -26.59
N TYR A 336 5.75 9.70 -25.78
CA TYR A 336 5.55 8.24 -25.56
C TYR A 336 5.29 7.90 -24.09
N LYS A 337 4.21 7.13 -23.81
CA LYS A 337 3.95 6.61 -22.44
C LYS A 337 4.96 5.52 -22.09
N LYS A 338 6.11 5.92 -21.57
CA LYS A 338 7.16 5.01 -21.11
C LYS A 338 6.98 4.69 -19.62
N LYS A 339 7.06 3.40 -19.25
CA LYS A 339 7.02 2.96 -17.86
C LYS A 339 8.42 2.63 -17.35
N ILE A 340 8.77 3.13 -16.17
CA ILE A 340 10.06 2.85 -15.52
C ILE A 340 9.98 1.49 -14.80
N SER A 341 11.00 0.65 -14.97
CA SER A 341 11.08 -0.66 -14.33
C SER A 341 11.07 -0.56 -12.81
N ILE A 342 10.14 -1.27 -12.16
CA ILE A 342 10.05 -1.33 -10.69
C ILE A 342 11.30 -1.99 -10.08
N GLN A 343 11.82 -3.06 -10.69
CA GLN A 343 13.01 -3.74 -10.18
C GLN A 343 14.26 -2.86 -10.25
N ALA A 344 14.44 -2.11 -11.34
CA ALA A 344 15.50 -1.12 -11.44
C ALA A 344 15.33 -0.03 -10.37
N SER A 345 14.12 0.45 -10.16
CA SER A 345 13.81 1.49 -9.16
C SER A 345 14.14 1.04 -7.74
N ILE A 346 13.81 -0.20 -7.38
CA ILE A 346 14.18 -0.79 -6.09
C ILE A 346 15.70 -0.80 -5.91
N LYS A 347 16.44 -1.30 -6.91
CA LYS A 347 17.91 -1.40 -6.85
C LYS A 347 18.56 -0.02 -6.74
N VAL A 348 18.12 0.93 -7.58
CA VAL A 348 18.64 2.30 -7.58
C VAL A 348 18.35 2.98 -6.24
N PHE A 349 17.11 2.90 -5.74
CA PHE A 349 16.74 3.47 -4.44
C PHE A 349 17.60 2.90 -3.30
N LEU A 350 17.74 1.59 -3.21
CA LEU A 350 18.52 0.95 -2.15
C LEU A 350 20.03 1.24 -2.25
N PHE A 351 20.54 1.47 -3.46
CA PHE A 351 21.92 1.88 -3.67
C PHE A 351 22.19 3.29 -3.13
N TYR A 352 21.27 4.24 -3.39
CA TYR A 352 21.40 5.63 -2.95
C TYR A 352 20.88 5.91 -1.54
N LEU A 353 20.14 4.97 -0.94
CA LEU A 353 19.54 5.18 0.39
C LEU A 353 20.56 5.60 1.46
N PRO A 354 21.78 5.00 1.56
CA PRO A 354 22.77 5.47 2.53
C PRO A 354 23.13 6.94 2.34
N GLN A 355 23.32 7.39 1.10
CA GLN A 355 23.65 8.78 0.78
C GLN A 355 22.51 9.73 1.14
N LEU A 356 21.25 9.34 0.82
CA LEU A 356 20.05 10.10 1.20
C LEU A 356 19.93 10.29 2.72
N LEU A 357 20.46 9.37 3.51
CA LEU A 357 20.39 9.41 4.97
C LEU A 357 21.54 10.18 5.63
N HIS A 358 22.72 10.16 5.04
CA HIS A 358 23.91 10.80 5.60
C HIS A 358 24.13 12.22 5.09
N ASP A 359 23.90 12.46 3.80
CA ASP A 359 24.17 13.76 3.18
C ASP A 359 22.89 14.60 3.10
N THR A 360 22.53 15.18 4.24
CA THR A 360 21.31 16.00 4.34
C THR A 360 21.36 17.25 3.46
N PHE A 361 22.55 17.79 3.19
CA PHE A 361 22.72 18.99 2.39
C PHE A 361 22.57 18.71 0.88
N ARG A 362 22.95 17.52 0.42
CA ARG A 362 22.89 17.14 -1.00
C ARG A 362 21.69 16.29 -1.37
N ARG A 363 20.69 16.13 -0.49
CA ARG A 363 19.52 15.25 -0.74
C ARG A 363 18.80 15.55 -2.06
N ILE A 364 18.59 16.83 -2.40
CA ILE A 364 17.96 17.20 -3.67
C ILE A 364 18.79 16.74 -4.86
N GLU A 365 20.12 16.93 -4.82
CA GLU A 365 21.03 16.50 -5.87
C GLU A 365 20.99 14.98 -6.01
N ILE A 366 21.06 14.24 -4.91
CA ILE A 366 20.98 12.78 -4.90
C ILE A 366 19.63 12.30 -5.45
N ILE A 367 18.53 12.93 -5.09
CA ILE A 367 17.20 12.61 -5.65
C ILE A 367 17.19 12.87 -7.16
N HIS A 368 17.82 13.95 -7.61
CA HIS A 368 17.98 14.25 -9.05
C HIS A 368 18.81 13.17 -9.76
N GLU A 369 19.94 12.77 -9.20
CA GLU A 369 20.77 11.68 -9.75
C GLU A 369 19.98 10.37 -9.86
N ILE A 370 19.20 10.00 -8.83
CA ILE A 370 18.28 8.85 -8.85
C ILE A 370 17.31 8.98 -10.03
N CYS A 371 16.65 10.12 -10.19
CA CYS A 371 15.68 10.34 -11.27
C CYS A 371 16.34 10.24 -12.64
N MET A 372 17.53 10.82 -12.83
CA MET A 372 18.29 10.73 -14.08
C MET A 372 18.69 9.30 -14.40
N LEU A 373 19.08 8.53 -13.40
CA LEU A 373 19.42 7.11 -13.58
C LEU A 373 18.19 6.28 -13.92
N LEU A 374 17.04 6.49 -13.23
CA LEU A 374 15.80 5.78 -13.48
C LEU A 374 15.27 5.97 -14.90
N LYS A 375 15.48 7.15 -15.50
CA LYS A 375 15.13 7.43 -16.91
C LYS A 375 15.83 6.52 -17.91
N LYS A 376 16.94 5.87 -17.54
CA LYS A 376 17.65 4.90 -18.40
C LYS A 376 16.98 3.52 -18.38
N TYR A 377 16.12 3.22 -17.41
CA TYR A 377 15.48 1.91 -17.18
C TYR A 377 13.98 1.93 -17.52
N TYR A 378 13.62 2.55 -18.62
CA TYR A 378 12.25 2.51 -19.12
C TYR A 378 12.02 1.35 -20.10
N PHE A 379 10.77 0.94 -20.23
CA PHE A 379 10.29 0.03 -21.28
C PHE A 379 9.04 0.62 -21.92
N GLN A 380 8.81 0.20 -23.16
CA GLN A 380 7.64 0.62 -23.95
C GLN A 380 6.41 -0.18 -23.56
#